data_e5335952ff01e85608d9c619dbb07bbd
#
_entry.id   e5335952ff01e85608d9c619dbb07bbd
#
_cell.length_a   1.000
_cell.length_b   1.000
_cell.length_c   1.000
_cell.angle_alpha   90.00
_cell.angle_beta   90.00
_cell.angle_gamma   90.00
#
_symmetry.space_group_name_H-M   'P 1'
#
loop_
_entity.id
_entity.type
_entity.pdbx_description
1 polymer ?
#
loop_
_entity_poly.entity_id
_entity_poly.type
_entity_poly.pdbx_seq_one_letter_code
_entity_poly.pdbx_strand_id
1 'polypeptide(L)'
;DGARHGRHGRSVLMPGQIEPIERMVSELSRLPGIGHKTAARLAYHIVGMPLEDVHALAAALWQGRKAIRYCDVCGNFSSAEKCAVCADESRHNGQICVVRDPRDVAAMERMHDYHGLYHVLHGTLSPMDGIGPDDIHIKELMTRLQTEPVSEVILATNPDIEGEATATYIARLIKPMGIKCTRIAHGVPVGSDLEYADEVTLSKAMEGRREL
;
A
#
# COMPACT_ATOMS: atom_id res chain seq x y z
N ASP A 1 -8.66 -36.86 9.08
CA ASP A 1 -8.00 -36.87 10.41
C ASP A 1 -6.60 -36.28 10.26
N GLY A 2 -6.36 -35.07 10.77
CA GLY A 2 -5.08 -34.40 10.67
C GLY A 2 -5.15 -33.02 11.35
N ALA A 3 -5.48 -32.99 12.65
CA ALA A 3 -5.45 -31.80 13.46
C ALA A 3 -4.02 -31.27 13.57
N ARG A 4 -3.71 -30.13 12.95
CA ARG A 4 -2.46 -29.40 13.20
C ARG A 4 -2.62 -28.60 14.51
N HIS A 5 -2.07 -29.15 15.56
CA HIS A 5 -1.90 -28.48 16.84
C HIS A 5 -0.95 -27.30 16.69
N GLY A 6 -1.50 -26.09 16.76
CA GLY A 6 -0.72 -24.87 16.92
C GLY A 6 0.09 -24.95 18.23
N ARG A 7 1.41 -24.95 18.12
CA ARG A 7 2.31 -24.82 19.28
C ARG A 7 2.15 -23.42 19.86
N HIS A 8 1.37 -23.27 20.90
CA HIS A 8 1.46 -22.10 21.78
C HIS A 8 2.80 -22.20 22.50
N GLY A 9 3.77 -21.41 22.03
CA GLY A 9 5.04 -21.24 22.73
C GLY A 9 4.73 -20.70 24.14
N ARG A 10 5.00 -21.50 25.17
CA ARG A 10 5.00 -21.02 26.56
C ARG A 10 6.05 -19.91 26.63
N SER A 11 5.59 -18.68 26.83
CA SER A 11 6.44 -17.55 27.23
C SER A 11 7.12 -17.95 28.54
N VAL A 12 8.45 -18.03 28.50
CA VAL A 12 9.26 -18.26 29.70
C VAL A 12 9.27 -16.94 30.45
N LEU A 13 8.50 -16.86 31.56
CA LEU A 13 8.45 -15.72 32.46
C LEU A 13 9.86 -15.34 32.90
N MET A 14 10.32 -14.13 32.54
CA MET A 14 11.54 -13.57 33.11
C MET A 14 11.30 -13.29 34.59
N PRO A 15 12.19 -13.71 35.50
CA PRO A 15 12.01 -13.45 36.94
C PRO A 15 11.85 -11.95 37.19
N GLY A 16 10.68 -11.51 37.69
CA GLY A 16 10.40 -10.11 38.07
C GLY A 16 9.45 -9.34 37.14
N GLN A 17 9.00 -9.90 36.02
CA GLN A 17 7.95 -9.28 35.21
C GLN A 17 6.57 -9.82 35.60
N ILE A 18 5.57 -8.92 35.69
CA ILE A 18 4.18 -9.30 35.93
C ILE A 18 3.48 -9.59 34.61
N GLU A 19 2.59 -10.60 34.62
CA GLU A 19 1.86 -11.08 33.43
C GLU A 19 1.23 -9.97 32.56
N PRO A 20 0.58 -8.91 33.10
CA PRO A 20 0.02 -7.84 32.30
C PRO A 20 1.06 -7.06 31.47
N ILE A 21 2.26 -6.84 31.99
CA ILE A 21 3.35 -6.18 31.24
C ILE A 21 3.83 -7.08 30.11
N GLU A 22 4.03 -8.37 30.38
CA GLU A 22 4.48 -9.32 29.36
C GLU A 22 3.47 -9.42 28.22
N ARG A 23 2.18 -9.42 28.53
CA ARG A 23 1.12 -9.42 27.52
C ARG A 23 1.18 -8.16 26.64
N MET A 24 1.38 -6.97 27.22
CA MET A 24 1.58 -5.75 26.44
C MET A 24 2.82 -5.82 25.55
N VAL A 25 3.94 -6.30 26.09
CA VAL A 25 5.18 -6.48 25.33
C VAL A 25 4.98 -7.44 24.17
N SER A 26 4.31 -8.56 24.40
CA SER A 26 3.99 -9.55 23.37
C SER A 26 3.16 -8.95 22.25
N GLU A 27 2.07 -8.25 22.55
CA GLU A 27 1.20 -7.65 21.53
C GLU A 27 1.91 -6.53 20.77
N LEU A 28 2.67 -5.67 21.44
CA LEU A 28 3.45 -4.61 20.79
C LEU A 28 4.56 -5.17 19.88
N SER A 29 5.17 -6.30 20.26
CA SER A 29 6.21 -6.96 19.47
C SER A 29 5.67 -7.58 18.17
N ARG A 30 4.36 -7.74 18.02
CA ARG A 30 3.73 -8.22 16.77
C ARG A 30 3.68 -7.13 15.70
N LEU A 31 3.91 -5.87 16.06
CA LEU A 31 3.92 -4.77 15.12
C LEU A 31 5.24 -4.76 14.33
N PRO A 32 5.20 -4.60 12.99
CA PRO A 32 6.40 -4.59 12.16
C PRO A 32 7.36 -3.48 12.61
N GLY A 33 8.65 -3.80 12.71
CA GLY A 33 9.70 -2.87 13.16
C GLY A 33 9.78 -2.68 14.68
N ILE A 34 8.89 -3.28 15.47
CA ILE A 34 8.95 -3.22 16.93
C ILE A 34 9.52 -4.54 17.47
N GLY A 35 10.82 -4.53 17.79
CA GLY A 35 11.47 -5.64 18.49
C GLY A 35 11.14 -5.65 19.98
N HIS A 36 11.40 -6.78 20.66
CA HIS A 36 11.09 -7.01 22.07
C HIS A 36 11.60 -5.88 23.01
N LYS A 37 12.83 -5.36 22.78
CA LYS A 37 13.39 -4.27 23.60
C LYS A 37 12.58 -2.97 23.48
N THR A 38 12.14 -2.62 22.27
CA THR A 38 11.30 -1.45 22.02
C THR A 38 9.90 -1.66 22.59
N ALA A 39 9.33 -2.85 22.40
CA ALA A 39 8.03 -3.22 22.96
C ALA A 39 8.01 -3.11 24.49
N ALA A 40 9.04 -3.61 25.18
CA ALA A 40 9.18 -3.49 26.64
C ALA A 40 9.22 -2.01 27.08
N ARG A 41 10.01 -1.18 26.38
CA ARG A 41 10.08 0.26 26.69
C ARG A 41 8.71 0.95 26.51
N LEU A 42 7.97 0.61 25.45
CA LEU A 42 6.63 1.13 25.21
C LEU A 42 5.63 0.65 26.28
N ALA A 43 5.68 -0.63 26.66
CA ALA A 43 4.82 -1.17 27.70
C ALA A 43 5.03 -0.43 29.06
N TYR A 44 6.26 -0.24 29.49
CA TYR A 44 6.56 0.51 30.71
C TYR A 44 6.13 1.99 30.61
N HIS A 45 6.26 2.61 29.45
CA HIS A 45 5.76 3.97 29.22
C HIS A 45 4.23 4.02 29.39
N ILE A 46 3.50 3.08 28.78
CA ILE A 46 2.04 2.98 28.86
C ILE A 46 1.58 2.77 30.33
N VAL A 47 2.30 1.98 31.09
CA VAL A 47 2.01 1.79 32.56
C VAL A 47 2.12 3.12 33.33
N GLY A 48 2.99 4.03 32.90
CA GLY A 48 3.16 5.34 33.51
C GLY A 48 2.16 6.43 33.03
N MET A 49 1.36 6.15 31.99
CA MET A 49 0.37 7.07 31.46
C MET A 49 -0.90 7.12 32.36
N PRO A 50 -1.64 8.24 32.37
CA PRO A 50 -3.00 8.29 32.91
C PRO A 50 -3.90 7.25 32.22
N LEU A 51 -4.79 6.60 32.97
CA LEU A 51 -5.70 5.58 32.42
C LEU A 51 -6.60 6.12 31.29
N GLU A 52 -6.98 7.39 31.36
CA GLU A 52 -7.76 8.07 30.31
C GLU A 52 -6.99 8.15 28.99
N ASP A 53 -5.68 8.42 29.01
CA ASP A 53 -4.84 8.48 27.83
C ASP A 53 -4.63 7.07 27.22
N VAL A 54 -4.45 6.06 28.08
CA VAL A 54 -4.38 4.65 27.64
C VAL A 54 -5.68 4.22 26.98
N HIS A 55 -6.82 4.59 27.58
CA HIS A 55 -8.12 4.31 27.01
C HIS A 55 -8.32 5.02 25.67
N ALA A 56 -7.94 6.31 25.57
CA ALA A 56 -8.02 7.08 24.33
C ALA A 56 -7.18 6.43 23.22
N LEU A 57 -5.95 6.01 23.51
CA LEU A 57 -5.08 5.31 22.58
C LEU A 57 -5.71 3.99 22.09
N ALA A 58 -6.17 3.15 23.02
CA ALA A 58 -6.79 1.88 22.69
C ALA A 58 -8.07 2.06 21.88
N ALA A 59 -8.91 3.04 22.24
CA ALA A 59 -10.12 3.38 21.52
C ALA A 59 -9.83 3.88 20.10
N ALA A 60 -8.81 4.73 19.92
CA ALA A 60 -8.40 5.23 18.60
C ALA A 60 -7.96 4.08 17.67
N LEU A 61 -7.16 3.13 18.17
CA LEU A 61 -6.73 1.96 17.40
C LEU A 61 -7.92 1.08 17.00
N TRP A 62 -8.79 0.76 17.94
CA TRP A 62 -9.95 -0.08 17.71
C TRP A 62 -10.96 0.57 16.75
N GLN A 63 -11.35 1.80 17.03
CA GLN A 63 -12.34 2.53 16.23
C GLN A 63 -11.80 2.81 14.82
N GLY A 64 -10.54 3.23 14.71
CA GLY A 64 -9.89 3.45 13.42
C GLY A 64 -9.92 2.18 12.57
N ARG A 65 -9.47 1.03 13.14
CA ARG A 65 -9.50 -0.24 12.39
C ARG A 65 -10.91 -0.67 12.02
N LYS A 66 -11.89 -0.44 12.90
CA LYS A 66 -13.30 -0.81 12.65
C LYS A 66 -13.94 0.08 11.58
N ALA A 67 -13.62 1.36 11.55
CA ALA A 67 -14.20 2.34 10.62
C ALA A 67 -13.60 2.27 9.20
N ILE A 68 -12.35 1.80 9.07
CA ILE A 68 -11.66 1.74 7.78
C ILE A 68 -12.10 0.50 7.00
N ARG A 69 -12.57 0.74 5.79
CA ARG A 69 -12.87 -0.25 4.76
C ARG A 69 -12.16 0.11 3.45
N TYR A 70 -12.31 -0.70 2.44
CA TYR A 70 -11.88 -0.36 1.09
C TYR A 70 -13.03 0.33 0.33
N CYS A 71 -12.67 1.30 -0.52
CA CYS A 71 -13.58 1.94 -1.45
C CYS A 71 -14.08 0.93 -2.49
N ASP A 72 -15.39 0.84 -2.67
CA ASP A 72 -16.00 -0.12 -3.58
C ASP A 72 -15.67 0.14 -5.06
N VAL A 73 -15.19 1.37 -5.39
CA VAL A 73 -14.81 1.76 -6.75
C VAL A 73 -13.34 1.52 -7.04
N CYS A 74 -12.45 1.96 -6.16
CA CYS A 74 -11.01 2.01 -6.46
C CYS A 74 -10.12 1.18 -5.53
N GLY A 75 -10.67 0.57 -4.48
CA GLY A 75 -9.90 -0.21 -3.52
C GLY A 75 -9.05 0.61 -2.53
N ASN A 76 -9.09 1.95 -2.55
CA ASN A 76 -8.40 2.79 -1.58
C ASN A 76 -9.03 2.69 -0.18
N PHE A 77 -8.32 3.10 0.87
CA PHE A 77 -8.92 3.25 2.19
C PHE A 77 -10.05 4.28 2.19
N SER A 78 -11.13 3.93 2.88
CA SER A 78 -12.32 4.77 3.03
C SER A 78 -13.01 4.50 4.35
N SER A 79 -13.76 5.47 4.85
CA SER A 79 -14.73 5.28 5.94
C SER A 79 -16.19 5.18 5.43
N ALA A 80 -16.38 5.27 4.11
CA ALA A 80 -17.66 5.18 3.42
C ALA A 80 -17.56 4.21 2.23
N GLU A 81 -18.64 3.97 1.50
CA GLU A 81 -18.66 3.13 0.28
C GLU A 81 -17.67 3.66 -0.77
N LYS A 82 -17.64 4.98 -0.96
CA LYS A 82 -16.67 5.66 -1.84
C LYS A 82 -15.69 6.49 -1.02
N CYS A 83 -14.41 6.44 -1.38
CA CYS A 83 -13.41 7.33 -0.79
C CYS A 83 -13.59 8.77 -1.29
N ALA A 84 -12.96 9.73 -0.61
CA ALA A 84 -13.05 11.15 -0.96
C ALA A 84 -12.68 11.45 -2.42
N VAL A 85 -11.67 10.76 -2.97
CA VAL A 85 -11.26 10.93 -4.36
C VAL A 85 -12.34 10.45 -5.34
N CYS A 86 -12.94 9.27 -5.11
CA CYS A 86 -13.99 8.74 -5.99
C CYS A 86 -15.33 9.47 -5.84
N ALA A 87 -15.56 10.14 -4.72
CA ALA A 87 -16.76 10.94 -4.47
C ALA A 87 -16.67 12.36 -5.07
N ASP A 88 -15.49 12.83 -5.41
CA ASP A 88 -15.24 14.14 -6.00
C ASP A 88 -15.42 14.08 -7.53
N GLU A 89 -16.52 14.62 -8.03
CA GLU A 89 -16.83 14.64 -9.46
C GLU A 89 -15.83 15.46 -10.30
N SER A 90 -15.14 16.42 -9.70
CA SER A 90 -14.11 17.21 -10.39
C SER A 90 -12.89 16.36 -10.78
N ARG A 91 -12.71 15.21 -10.14
CA ARG A 91 -11.64 14.24 -10.41
C ARG A 91 -11.94 13.30 -11.58
N HIS A 92 -13.18 13.31 -12.09
CA HIS A 92 -13.64 12.42 -13.18
C HIS A 92 -13.26 12.98 -14.56
N ASN A 93 -11.95 13.18 -14.77
CA ASN A 93 -11.37 13.77 -15.98
C ASN A 93 -10.97 12.74 -17.05
N GLY A 94 -11.33 11.47 -16.86
CA GLY A 94 -11.00 10.37 -17.78
C GLY A 94 -9.61 9.75 -17.54
N GLN A 95 -8.90 10.11 -16.48
CA GLN A 95 -7.62 9.52 -16.12
C GLN A 95 -7.73 8.60 -14.89
N ILE A 96 -7.11 7.43 -14.96
CA ILE A 96 -6.99 6.51 -13.82
C ILE A 96 -5.52 6.19 -13.58
N CYS A 97 -5.01 6.52 -12.40
CA CYS A 97 -3.69 6.13 -11.93
C CYS A 97 -3.78 4.79 -11.18
N VAL A 98 -3.12 3.77 -11.71
CA VAL A 98 -3.08 2.42 -11.14
C VAL A 98 -1.87 2.30 -10.24
N VAL A 99 -2.13 1.99 -8.97
CA VAL A 99 -1.10 1.84 -7.92
C VAL A 99 -1.20 0.47 -7.26
N ARG A 100 -0.13 0.06 -6.57
CA ARG A 100 -0.07 -1.22 -5.86
C ARG A 100 -0.90 -1.24 -4.58
N ASP A 101 -0.83 -0.16 -3.78
CA ASP A 101 -1.26 -0.13 -2.38
C ASP A 101 -1.95 1.21 -2.06
N PRO A 102 -2.92 1.26 -1.11
CA PRO A 102 -3.52 2.53 -0.69
C PRO A 102 -2.52 3.58 -0.18
N ARG A 103 -1.36 3.16 0.34
CA ARG A 103 -0.30 4.09 0.76
C ARG A 103 0.31 4.84 -0.41
N ASP A 104 0.32 4.24 -1.61
CA ASP A 104 0.79 4.88 -2.82
C ASP A 104 -0.17 6.01 -3.24
N VAL A 105 -1.49 5.81 -3.07
CA VAL A 105 -2.48 6.88 -3.27
C VAL A 105 -2.17 8.06 -2.36
N ALA A 106 -1.92 7.81 -1.07
CA ALA A 106 -1.57 8.86 -0.14
C ALA A 106 -0.24 9.56 -0.49
N ALA A 107 0.70 8.85 -1.10
CA ALA A 107 1.95 9.43 -1.58
C ALA A 107 1.72 10.33 -2.81
N MET A 108 0.91 9.87 -3.77
CA MET A 108 0.56 10.63 -4.97
C MET A 108 -0.26 11.90 -4.64
N GLU A 109 -1.20 11.81 -3.70
CA GLU A 109 -2.01 12.98 -3.29
C GLU A 109 -1.18 14.09 -2.63
N ARG A 110 -0.03 13.77 -2.02
CA ARG A 110 0.86 14.79 -1.44
C ARG A 110 1.50 15.74 -2.47
N MET A 111 1.59 15.34 -3.73
CA MET A 111 2.15 16.24 -4.75
C MET A 111 1.15 17.29 -5.27
N HIS A 112 -0.17 17.09 -5.00
CA HIS A 112 -1.27 18.00 -5.37
C HIS A 112 -1.42 18.31 -6.87
N ASP A 113 -0.63 17.69 -7.75
CA ASP A 113 -0.63 17.96 -9.20
C ASP A 113 -1.45 16.94 -10.00
N TYR A 114 -1.85 15.84 -9.40
CA TYR A 114 -2.67 14.83 -10.05
C TYR A 114 -4.17 15.02 -9.70
N HIS A 115 -5.00 15.19 -10.72
CA HIS A 115 -6.43 15.46 -10.58
C HIS A 115 -7.33 14.38 -11.17
N GLY A 116 -6.81 13.19 -11.43
CA GLY A 116 -7.58 12.02 -11.89
C GLY A 116 -8.00 11.10 -10.75
N LEU A 117 -8.53 9.94 -11.12
CA LEU A 117 -8.95 8.88 -10.21
C LEU A 117 -7.83 7.86 -10.00
N TYR A 118 -7.97 7.02 -8.98
CA TYR A 118 -7.04 5.92 -8.70
C TYR A 118 -7.71 4.56 -8.89
N HIS A 119 -6.87 3.55 -9.05
CA HIS A 119 -7.23 2.15 -8.88
C HIS A 119 -6.11 1.43 -8.14
N VAL A 120 -6.46 0.77 -7.03
CA VAL A 120 -5.52 0.07 -6.15
C VAL A 120 -5.58 -1.42 -6.42
N LEU A 121 -4.44 -2.01 -6.79
CA LEU A 121 -4.33 -3.43 -7.14
C LEU A 121 -4.31 -4.36 -5.92
N HIS A 122 -3.92 -3.86 -4.75
CA HIS A 122 -3.66 -4.64 -3.53
C HIS A 122 -2.59 -5.72 -3.68
N GLY A 123 -1.61 -5.50 -4.57
CA GLY A 123 -0.49 -6.40 -4.82
C GLY A 123 0.16 -6.17 -6.17
N THR A 124 1.08 -7.05 -6.49
CA THR A 124 1.77 -7.17 -7.78
C THR A 124 1.79 -8.64 -8.20
N LEU A 125 1.91 -8.90 -9.49
CA LEU A 125 2.13 -10.26 -9.98
C LEU A 125 3.47 -10.78 -9.45
N SER A 126 3.46 -11.89 -8.76
CA SER A 126 4.65 -12.57 -8.24
C SER A 126 4.50 -14.09 -8.43
N PRO A 127 4.93 -14.64 -9.58
CA PRO A 127 4.85 -16.08 -9.81
C PRO A 127 5.63 -16.91 -8.78
N MET A 128 6.69 -16.34 -8.22
CA MET A 128 7.49 -17.00 -7.18
C MET A 128 6.73 -17.15 -5.86
N ASP A 129 5.85 -16.19 -5.55
CA ASP A 129 4.99 -16.21 -4.36
C ASP A 129 3.61 -16.81 -4.66
N GLY A 130 3.38 -17.26 -5.91
CA GLY A 130 2.11 -17.83 -6.35
C GLY A 130 1.00 -16.80 -6.56
N ILE A 131 1.35 -15.49 -6.67
CA ILE A 131 0.39 -14.41 -6.87
C ILE A 131 0.15 -14.21 -8.37
N GLY A 132 -1.04 -14.57 -8.83
CA GLY A 132 -1.51 -14.42 -10.20
C GLY A 132 -2.42 -13.21 -10.41
N PRO A 133 -2.93 -13.03 -11.65
CA PRO A 133 -3.83 -11.92 -11.98
C PRO A 133 -5.16 -11.93 -11.23
N ASP A 134 -5.61 -13.10 -10.78
CA ASP A 134 -6.88 -13.27 -10.05
C ASP A 134 -6.74 -12.99 -8.54
N ASP A 135 -5.50 -12.87 -8.04
CA ASP A 135 -5.20 -12.59 -6.64
C ASP A 135 -5.10 -11.10 -6.34
N ILE A 136 -5.06 -10.26 -7.37
CA ILE A 136 -4.99 -8.80 -7.28
C ILE A 136 -6.08 -8.16 -8.14
N HIS A 137 -6.43 -6.89 -7.88
CA HIS A 137 -7.61 -6.23 -8.46
C HIS A 137 -7.46 -5.80 -9.93
N ILE A 138 -6.91 -6.67 -10.79
CA ILE A 138 -6.82 -6.42 -12.24
C ILE A 138 -8.19 -6.61 -12.91
N LYS A 139 -8.98 -7.60 -12.49
CA LYS A 139 -10.30 -7.87 -13.05
C LYS A 139 -11.26 -6.69 -12.79
N GLU A 140 -11.21 -6.12 -11.59
CA GLU A 140 -11.99 -4.94 -11.21
C GLU A 140 -11.57 -3.73 -12.05
N LEU A 141 -10.26 -3.53 -12.29
CA LEU A 141 -9.77 -2.51 -13.21
C LEU A 141 -10.37 -2.69 -14.61
N MET A 142 -10.29 -3.89 -15.18
CA MET A 142 -10.81 -4.17 -16.53
C MET A 142 -12.31 -3.92 -16.63
N THR A 143 -13.09 -4.32 -15.62
CA THR A 143 -14.53 -4.04 -15.55
C THR A 143 -14.79 -2.54 -15.53
N ARG A 144 -14.03 -1.80 -14.74
CA ARG A 144 -14.14 -0.35 -14.62
C ARG A 144 -13.82 0.36 -15.94
N LEU A 145 -12.79 -0.08 -16.68
CA LEU A 145 -12.45 0.48 -17.98
C LEU A 145 -13.49 0.23 -19.07
N GLN A 146 -14.38 -0.74 -18.88
CA GLN A 146 -15.50 -1.00 -19.79
C GLN A 146 -16.74 -0.15 -19.48
N THR A 147 -16.87 0.32 -18.24
CA THR A 147 -18.09 0.98 -17.74
C THR A 147 -17.91 2.48 -17.55
N GLU A 148 -16.69 2.97 -17.37
CA GLU A 148 -16.38 4.39 -17.18
C GLU A 148 -15.74 5.00 -18.44
N PRO A 149 -15.95 6.30 -18.72
CA PRO A 149 -15.32 7.00 -19.85
C PRO A 149 -13.84 7.31 -19.52
N VAL A 150 -12.95 6.31 -19.70
CA VAL A 150 -11.52 6.43 -19.43
C VAL A 150 -10.76 6.67 -20.72
N SER A 151 -9.97 7.74 -20.76
CA SER A 151 -9.11 8.12 -21.89
C SER A 151 -7.65 7.72 -21.68
N GLU A 152 -7.20 7.66 -20.41
CA GLU A 152 -5.83 7.33 -20.06
C GLU A 152 -5.73 6.50 -18.78
N VAL A 153 -4.93 5.45 -18.83
CA VAL A 153 -4.50 4.68 -17.65
C VAL A 153 -3.02 4.94 -17.43
N ILE A 154 -2.68 5.45 -16.24
CA ILE A 154 -1.31 5.73 -15.81
C ILE A 154 -0.87 4.61 -14.88
N LEU A 155 0.11 3.82 -15.29
CA LEU A 155 0.64 2.72 -14.47
C LEU A 155 1.71 3.27 -13.52
N ALA A 156 1.42 3.23 -12.22
CA ALA A 156 2.27 3.77 -11.15
C ALA A 156 2.62 2.69 -10.08
N THR A 157 2.79 1.45 -10.53
CA THR A 157 3.37 0.39 -9.69
C THR A 157 4.86 0.69 -9.43
N ASN A 158 5.43 0.09 -8.38
CA ASN A 158 6.84 0.29 -8.05
C ASN A 158 7.77 -0.07 -9.23
N PRO A 159 8.95 0.57 -9.35
CA PRO A 159 9.95 0.27 -10.37
C PRO A 159 10.82 -0.95 -10.00
N ASP A 160 10.21 -1.99 -9.44
CA ASP A 160 10.80 -3.28 -9.17
C ASP A 160 10.37 -4.32 -10.22
N ILE A 161 10.96 -5.50 -10.19
CA ILE A 161 10.72 -6.56 -11.18
C ILE A 161 9.22 -6.92 -11.25
N GLU A 162 8.58 -7.06 -10.10
CA GLU A 162 7.16 -7.44 -10.00
C GLU A 162 6.24 -6.31 -10.47
N GLY A 163 6.56 -5.06 -10.10
CA GLY A 163 5.81 -3.90 -10.53
C GLY A 163 5.90 -3.64 -12.03
N GLU A 164 7.08 -3.85 -12.65
CA GLU A 164 7.27 -3.78 -14.10
C GLU A 164 6.54 -4.92 -14.84
N ALA A 165 6.61 -6.14 -14.32
CA ALA A 165 5.86 -7.27 -14.87
C ALA A 165 4.34 -7.01 -14.83
N THR A 166 3.85 -6.49 -13.69
CA THR A 166 2.45 -6.13 -13.49
C THR A 166 2.01 -5.02 -14.46
N ALA A 167 2.80 -3.95 -14.57
CA ALA A 167 2.54 -2.86 -15.50
C ALA A 167 2.48 -3.35 -16.95
N THR A 168 3.46 -4.17 -17.36
CA THR A 168 3.50 -4.74 -18.70
C THR A 168 2.29 -5.64 -18.99
N TYR A 169 1.89 -6.45 -18.02
CA TYR A 169 0.71 -7.31 -18.14
C TYR A 169 -0.57 -6.48 -18.33
N ILE A 170 -0.79 -5.49 -17.47
CA ILE A 170 -1.96 -4.59 -17.55
C ILE A 170 -1.96 -3.82 -18.87
N ALA A 171 -0.81 -3.29 -19.31
CA ALA A 171 -0.69 -2.58 -20.59
C ALA A 171 -1.12 -3.46 -21.79
N ARG A 172 -0.78 -4.76 -21.77
CA ARG A 172 -1.21 -5.72 -22.82
C ARG A 172 -2.72 -5.92 -22.83
N LEU A 173 -3.36 -5.94 -21.66
CA LEU A 173 -4.82 -6.08 -21.56
C LEU A 173 -5.55 -4.82 -22.05
N ILE A 174 -4.99 -3.63 -21.78
CA ILE A 174 -5.60 -2.33 -22.13
C ILE A 174 -5.41 -2.00 -23.60
N LYS A 175 -4.30 -2.42 -24.23
CA LYS A 175 -3.96 -2.10 -25.62
C LYS A 175 -5.11 -2.35 -26.63
N PRO A 176 -5.85 -3.47 -26.58
CA PRO A 176 -6.97 -3.74 -27.51
C PRO A 176 -8.16 -2.79 -27.30
N MET A 177 -8.26 -2.14 -26.13
CA MET A 177 -9.39 -1.27 -25.79
C MET A 177 -9.25 0.14 -26.40
N GLY A 178 -8.10 0.47 -27.00
CA GLY A 178 -7.84 1.81 -27.55
C GLY A 178 -7.64 2.92 -26.51
N ILE A 179 -7.51 2.57 -25.23
CA ILE A 179 -7.24 3.49 -24.13
C ILE A 179 -5.74 3.78 -24.09
N LYS A 180 -5.37 5.06 -23.96
CA LYS A 180 -3.98 5.46 -23.78
C LYS A 180 -3.44 4.85 -22.48
N CYS A 181 -2.32 4.15 -22.58
CA CYS A 181 -1.65 3.56 -21.41
C CYS A 181 -0.26 4.16 -21.26
N THR A 182 0.01 4.77 -20.13
CA THR A 182 1.28 5.43 -19.81
C THR A 182 1.90 4.83 -18.55
N ARG A 183 3.20 5.05 -18.37
CA ARG A 183 3.98 4.63 -17.20
C ARG A 183 4.59 5.87 -16.56
N ILE A 184 4.60 5.94 -15.22
CA ILE A 184 5.36 6.99 -14.52
C ILE A 184 6.83 6.89 -14.91
N ALA A 185 7.50 8.04 -15.06
CA ALA A 185 8.91 8.10 -15.42
C ALA A 185 9.79 7.48 -14.32
N HIS A 186 10.85 6.80 -14.74
CA HIS A 186 11.91 6.30 -13.88
C HIS A 186 13.18 7.11 -14.13
N GLY A 187 13.94 7.39 -13.08
CA GLY A 187 15.18 8.13 -13.23
C GLY A 187 15.80 8.55 -11.90
N VAL A 188 16.82 9.37 -12.00
CA VAL A 188 17.55 9.91 -10.86
C VAL A 188 16.63 10.83 -10.05
N PRO A 189 16.50 10.65 -8.73
CA PRO A 189 15.68 11.52 -7.89
C PRO A 189 16.18 12.98 -7.93
N VAL A 190 15.23 13.92 -7.92
CA VAL A 190 15.55 15.36 -7.87
C VAL A 190 16.30 15.69 -6.58
N GLY A 191 17.44 16.36 -6.70
CA GLY A 191 18.28 16.75 -5.57
C GLY A 191 19.31 15.70 -5.13
N SER A 192 19.41 14.56 -5.85
CA SER A 192 20.51 13.61 -5.64
C SER A 192 21.64 13.82 -6.65
N ASP A 193 22.87 13.54 -6.23
CA ASP A 193 24.03 13.56 -7.11
C ASP A 193 24.09 12.28 -7.94
N LEU A 194 24.52 12.40 -9.22
CA LEU A 194 24.61 11.27 -10.15
C LEU A 194 25.55 10.16 -9.66
N GLU A 195 26.57 10.52 -8.89
CA GLU A 195 27.59 9.57 -8.38
C GLU A 195 26.99 8.55 -7.39
N TYR A 196 25.84 8.85 -6.76
CA TYR A 196 25.15 7.93 -5.83
C TYR A 196 24.08 7.08 -6.49
N ALA A 197 23.77 7.33 -7.77
CA ALA A 197 22.80 6.54 -8.49
C ALA A 197 23.42 5.22 -8.96
N ASP A 198 22.68 4.13 -8.76
CA ASP A 198 23.08 2.81 -9.26
C ASP A 198 22.96 2.72 -10.79
N GLU A 199 23.63 1.73 -11.38
CA GLU A 199 23.73 1.55 -12.83
C GLU A 199 22.34 1.36 -13.50
N VAL A 200 21.40 0.68 -12.81
CA VAL A 200 20.05 0.42 -13.32
C VAL A 200 19.26 1.73 -13.38
N THR A 201 19.32 2.52 -12.31
CA THR A 201 18.69 3.85 -12.24
C THR A 201 19.23 4.78 -13.32
N LEU A 202 20.55 4.81 -13.53
CA LEU A 202 21.16 5.62 -14.58
C LEU A 202 20.76 5.14 -15.99
N SER A 203 20.72 3.83 -16.22
CA SER A 203 20.26 3.26 -17.48
C SER A 203 18.82 3.67 -17.79
N LYS A 204 17.91 3.55 -16.80
CA LYS A 204 16.50 3.96 -16.95
C LYS A 204 16.35 5.47 -17.19
N ALA A 205 17.15 6.29 -16.51
CA ALA A 205 17.16 7.73 -16.74
C ALA A 205 17.60 8.07 -18.18
N MET A 206 18.62 7.38 -18.71
CA MET A 206 19.09 7.56 -20.09
C MET A 206 18.08 7.07 -21.14
N GLU A 207 17.40 5.94 -20.89
CA GLU A 207 16.30 5.47 -21.74
C GLU A 207 15.16 6.49 -21.80
N GLY A 208 14.78 7.06 -20.64
CA GLY A 208 13.69 8.01 -20.49
C GLY A 208 14.04 9.47 -20.78
N ARG A 209 15.26 9.76 -21.30
CA ARG A 209 15.69 11.15 -21.59
C ARG A 209 14.75 11.84 -22.56
N ARG A 210 14.52 13.13 -22.35
CA ARG A 210 13.67 13.97 -23.20
C ARG A 210 14.51 15.01 -23.92
N GLU A 211 14.02 15.44 -25.08
CA GLU A 211 14.50 16.65 -25.76
C GLU A 211 14.07 17.89 -24.94
N LEU A 212 14.96 18.89 -24.85
CA LEU A 212 14.71 20.14 -24.10
C LEU A 212 14.14 21.21 -25.03
#